data_d1ee1af1b2b5abc5492b84a6365946c3
#
_entry.id   d1ee1af1b2b5abc5492b84a6365946c3
#
_cell.length_a   1.000
_cell.length_b   1.000
_cell.length_c   1.000
_cell.angle_alpha   90.00
_cell.angle_beta   90.00
_cell.angle_gamma   90.00
#
_symmetry.space_group_name_H-M   'P 1'
#
loop_
_entity.id
_entity.type
_entity.pdbx_description
1 polymer ?
#
loop_
_entity_poly.entity_id
_entity_poly.type
_entity_poly.pdbx_seq_one_letter_code
_entity_poly.pdbx_strand_id
1 'polypeptide(L)'
;MLSVILFTEKLNHSSKNKDMAAKIRCGIITIHNIPNYGATFQALGLFRYLVIQGYEVEFIDYSMNKPMASNTCEHSTLKKLLSLPKKLLNYQYYLNSKTKATAFAKFWNKHYKLSKHHYSGDNEFFDATLNYTVAISGSDQLFNLSLTNQSEGYFLPNVKNYKISYSTSFGMSGLSGDNEEKLIRLLRSYDRLSIREDTVAEYLKSKYGI
;
A
#
# COMPACT_ATOMS: atom_id res chain seq x y z
N MET A 1 14.99 0.75 -6.59
CA MET A 1 15.56 -0.40 -7.31
C MET A 1 16.81 -0.94 -6.62
N LEU A 2 17.80 -0.09 -6.30
CA LEU A 2 19.04 -0.53 -5.61
C LEU A 2 18.81 -1.24 -4.26
N SER A 3 17.87 -0.77 -3.43
CA SER A 3 17.61 -1.35 -2.10
C SER A 3 17.04 -2.77 -2.15
N VAL A 4 16.21 -3.06 -3.15
CA VAL A 4 15.67 -4.42 -3.36
C VAL A 4 16.75 -5.30 -3.97
N ILE A 5 17.58 -4.78 -4.89
CA ILE A 5 18.70 -5.51 -5.50
C ILE A 5 19.76 -5.87 -4.45
N LEU A 6 20.19 -4.92 -3.62
CA LEU A 6 21.16 -5.16 -2.54
C LEU A 6 20.64 -6.16 -1.49
N PHE A 7 19.31 -6.17 -1.27
CA PHE A 7 18.69 -7.15 -0.41
C PHE A 7 18.71 -8.56 -1.03
N THR A 8 18.37 -8.67 -2.33
CA THR A 8 18.38 -9.95 -3.04
C THR A 8 19.78 -10.54 -3.14
N GLU A 9 20.80 -9.72 -3.34
CA GLU A 9 22.21 -10.14 -3.34
C GLU A 9 22.65 -10.69 -1.96
N LYS A 10 22.24 -10.02 -0.86
CA LYS A 10 22.59 -10.45 0.50
C LYS A 10 21.93 -11.77 0.90
N LEU A 11 20.69 -12.01 0.45
CA LEU A 11 20.00 -13.29 0.65
C LEU A 11 20.60 -14.41 -0.19
N ASN A 12 21.00 -14.13 -1.43
CA ASN A 12 21.64 -15.11 -2.31
C ASN A 12 23.06 -15.50 -1.83
N HIS A 13 23.80 -14.61 -1.17
CA HIS A 13 25.09 -14.92 -0.56
C HIS A 13 24.99 -15.81 0.68
N SER A 14 23.87 -15.77 1.40
CA SER A 14 23.63 -16.60 2.58
C SER A 14 23.18 -18.03 2.24
N SER A 15 22.72 -18.30 1.01
CA SER A 15 22.17 -19.60 0.59
C SER A 15 23.05 -20.34 -0.42
N LYS A 16 24.32 -20.60 -0.07
CA LYS A 16 25.20 -21.46 -0.90
C LYS A 16 24.85 -22.95 -0.89
N ASN A 17 23.82 -23.39 -0.17
CA ASN A 17 23.28 -24.75 -0.23
C ASN A 17 21.98 -24.77 -1.04
N LYS A 18 22.07 -25.13 -2.32
CA LYS A 18 21.00 -25.12 -3.31
C LYS A 18 19.87 -26.14 -3.11
N ASP A 19 19.97 -27.07 -2.20
CA ASP A 19 19.05 -28.21 -2.15
C ASP A 19 17.99 -28.19 -1.05
N MET A 20 17.96 -27.17 -0.17
CA MET A 20 16.92 -27.00 0.86
C MET A 20 16.66 -25.54 1.25
N ALA A 21 16.86 -24.56 0.38
CA ALA A 21 16.49 -23.20 0.67
C ALA A 21 14.96 -23.09 0.70
N ALA A 22 14.37 -22.93 1.89
CA ALA A 22 12.97 -22.58 2.03
C ALA A 22 12.69 -21.39 1.11
N LYS A 23 11.73 -21.57 0.20
CA LYS A 23 11.37 -20.54 -0.80
C LYS A 23 10.99 -19.24 -0.08
N ILE A 24 11.72 -18.16 -0.35
CA ILE A 24 11.47 -16.86 0.29
C ILE A 24 10.07 -16.39 -0.08
N ARG A 25 9.22 -16.18 0.94
CA ARG A 25 7.87 -15.69 0.79
C ARG A 25 7.82 -14.18 1.00
N CYS A 26 7.37 -13.46 -0.01
CA CYS A 26 7.23 -12.00 0.00
C CYS A 26 5.75 -11.59 0.04
N GLY A 27 5.37 -10.81 1.04
CA GLY A 27 4.06 -10.16 1.12
C GLY A 27 4.17 -8.69 0.72
N ILE A 28 3.42 -8.24 -0.28
CA ILE A 28 3.37 -6.84 -0.68
C ILE A 28 2.09 -6.22 -0.16
N ILE A 29 2.19 -5.14 0.63
CA ILE A 29 1.04 -4.31 0.97
C ILE A 29 1.08 -3.03 0.14
N THR A 30 -0.02 -2.73 -0.54
CA THR A 30 -0.19 -1.51 -1.35
C THR A 30 -1.67 -1.20 -1.56
N ILE A 31 -1.98 -0.01 -2.08
CA ILE A 31 -3.34 0.32 -2.50
C ILE A 31 -3.61 -0.39 -3.83
N HIS A 32 -4.13 -1.61 -3.77
CA HIS A 32 -4.29 -2.49 -4.93
C HIS A 32 -5.72 -2.57 -5.48
N ASN A 33 -6.70 -2.02 -4.78
CA ASN A 33 -8.14 -2.15 -5.09
C ASN A 33 -8.80 -0.83 -5.56
N ILE A 34 -8.02 0.17 -5.94
CA ILE A 34 -8.51 1.44 -6.49
C ILE A 34 -8.27 1.46 -8.01
N PRO A 35 -9.29 1.81 -8.84
CA PRO A 35 -9.17 1.90 -10.29
C PRO A 35 -8.28 3.06 -10.76
N ASN A 36 -6.97 2.91 -10.56
CA ASN A 36 -5.92 3.84 -10.94
C ASN A 36 -4.84 3.09 -11.73
N TYR A 37 -4.56 3.52 -12.94
CA TYR A 37 -3.57 2.88 -13.81
C TYR A 37 -2.16 2.93 -13.22
N GLY A 38 -1.75 4.09 -12.68
CA GLY A 38 -0.43 4.25 -12.08
C GLY A 38 -0.21 3.28 -10.91
N ALA A 39 -1.13 3.27 -9.94
CA ALA A 39 -1.07 2.37 -8.79
C ALA A 39 -1.07 0.89 -9.22
N THR A 40 -1.96 0.53 -10.18
CA THR A 40 -2.05 -0.85 -10.69
C THR A 40 -0.76 -1.31 -11.35
N PHE A 41 -0.15 -0.50 -12.22
CA PHE A 41 1.07 -0.90 -12.92
C PHE A 41 2.31 -0.87 -12.02
N GLN A 42 2.39 0.06 -11.07
CA GLN A 42 3.45 0.05 -10.08
C GLN A 42 3.41 -1.20 -9.20
N ALA A 43 2.23 -1.56 -8.69
CA ALA A 43 2.03 -2.77 -7.91
C ALA A 43 2.41 -4.02 -8.72
N LEU A 44 1.90 -4.14 -9.95
CA LEU A 44 2.19 -5.27 -10.84
C LEU A 44 3.68 -5.35 -11.20
N GLY A 45 4.34 -4.21 -11.44
CA GLY A 45 5.76 -4.15 -11.76
C GLY A 45 6.62 -4.72 -10.63
N LEU A 46 6.38 -4.31 -9.38
CA LEU A 46 7.07 -4.85 -8.22
C LEU A 46 6.79 -6.34 -8.05
N PHE A 47 5.52 -6.75 -8.13
CA PHE A 47 5.11 -8.15 -8.03
C PHE A 47 5.84 -9.02 -9.06
N ARG A 48 5.80 -8.63 -10.34
CA ARG A 48 6.43 -9.35 -11.45
C ARG A 48 7.94 -9.43 -11.31
N TYR A 49 8.57 -8.32 -10.90
CA TYR A 49 10.01 -8.30 -10.66
C TYR A 49 10.41 -9.35 -9.62
N LEU A 50 9.73 -9.40 -8.48
CA LEU A 50 10.04 -10.36 -7.42
C LEU A 50 9.76 -11.82 -7.85
N VAL A 51 8.69 -12.07 -8.62
CA VAL A 51 8.41 -13.40 -9.18
C VAL A 51 9.51 -13.84 -10.15
N ILE A 52 10.01 -12.95 -11.01
CA ILE A 52 11.14 -13.25 -11.92
C ILE A 52 12.42 -13.57 -11.16
N GLN A 53 12.62 -12.94 -9.97
CA GLN A 53 13.74 -13.26 -9.10
C GLN A 53 13.59 -14.61 -8.36
N GLY A 54 12.49 -15.34 -8.57
CA GLY A 54 12.25 -16.66 -8.01
C GLY A 54 11.56 -16.68 -6.65
N TYR A 55 11.08 -15.53 -6.14
CA TYR A 55 10.37 -15.45 -4.86
C TYR A 55 8.92 -15.94 -4.98
N GLU A 56 8.38 -16.44 -3.88
CA GLU A 56 6.95 -16.65 -3.74
C GLU A 56 6.31 -15.35 -3.27
N VAL A 57 5.48 -14.74 -4.14
CA VAL A 57 4.96 -13.39 -3.92
C VAL A 57 3.44 -13.40 -3.89
N GLU A 58 2.85 -12.65 -2.96
CA GLU A 58 1.44 -12.32 -2.97
C GLU A 58 1.20 -10.90 -2.43
N PHE A 59 0.08 -10.31 -2.83
CA PHE A 59 -0.38 -9.08 -2.21
C PHE A 59 -1.13 -9.41 -0.92
N ILE A 60 -0.83 -8.69 0.14
CA ILE A 60 -1.61 -8.71 1.37
C ILE A 60 -2.92 -7.99 1.08
N ASP A 61 -4.02 -8.73 1.11
CA ASP A 61 -5.35 -8.19 0.79
C ASP A 61 -5.89 -7.38 1.98
N TYR A 62 -5.45 -6.12 2.03
CA TYR A 62 -5.78 -5.16 3.07
C TYR A 62 -6.53 -3.95 2.48
N SER A 63 -7.63 -3.58 3.11
CA SER A 63 -8.37 -2.36 2.84
C SER A 63 -8.15 -1.35 3.97
N MET A 64 -7.92 -0.09 3.60
CA MET A 64 -7.74 1.00 4.57
C MET A 64 -8.98 1.19 5.46
N ASN A 65 -8.79 1.83 6.59
CA ASN A 65 -9.87 2.22 7.49
C ASN A 65 -10.98 2.98 6.73
N LYS A 66 -12.23 2.74 7.11
CA LYS A 66 -13.33 3.54 6.57
C LYS A 66 -13.14 5.00 6.98
N PRO A 67 -13.47 5.97 6.11
CA PRO A 67 -13.47 7.38 6.50
C PRO A 67 -14.31 7.54 7.78
N MET A 68 -13.80 8.30 8.75
CA MET A 68 -14.63 8.73 9.86
C MET A 68 -15.86 9.42 9.28
N ALA A 69 -17.06 8.97 9.69
CA ALA A 69 -18.29 9.61 9.25
C ALA A 69 -18.21 11.09 9.60
N SER A 70 -18.00 11.94 8.60
CA SER A 70 -18.19 13.37 8.78
C SER A 70 -19.66 13.54 9.12
N ASN A 71 -19.96 14.14 10.27
CA ASN A 71 -21.29 14.63 10.59
C ASN A 71 -21.64 15.76 9.61
N THR A 72 -21.83 15.41 8.34
CA THR A 72 -22.36 16.32 7.34
C THR A 72 -23.83 16.47 7.62
N CYS A 73 -24.14 17.62 8.15
CA CYS A 73 -25.48 18.19 8.35
C CYS A 73 -26.47 17.71 7.29
N GLU A 74 -27.62 17.22 7.73
CA GLU A 74 -28.75 16.83 6.88
C GLU A 74 -29.07 17.91 5.87
N HIS A 75 -28.75 17.67 4.62
CA HIS A 75 -29.16 18.56 3.54
C HIS A 75 -30.66 18.40 3.29
N SER A 76 -31.38 19.45 3.59
CA SER A 76 -32.83 19.62 3.46
C SER A 76 -33.37 19.02 2.14
N THR A 77 -34.52 18.35 2.25
CA THR A 77 -35.30 17.68 1.19
C THR A 77 -35.61 18.56 -0.03
N LEU A 78 -35.62 19.87 0.09
CA LEU A 78 -35.83 20.84 -0.99
C LEU A 78 -34.73 20.87 -2.05
N LYS A 79 -33.49 20.57 -1.72
CA LYS A 79 -32.38 20.48 -2.70
C LYS A 79 -32.43 19.23 -3.58
N LYS A 80 -33.16 18.18 -3.20
CA LYS A 80 -33.32 16.98 -4.00
C LYS A 80 -34.19 17.15 -5.25
N LEU A 81 -35.14 18.08 -5.24
CA LEU A 81 -36.06 18.31 -6.36
C LEU A 81 -35.43 19.10 -7.52
N LEU A 82 -34.47 19.98 -7.23
CA LEU A 82 -33.79 20.83 -8.23
C LEU A 82 -32.57 20.15 -8.90
N SER A 83 -32.26 18.89 -8.53
CA SER A 83 -31.08 18.18 -9.02
C SER A 83 -31.34 17.19 -10.14
N LEU A 84 -32.54 17.12 -10.69
CA LEU A 84 -32.93 16.17 -11.76
C LEU A 84 -32.10 16.29 -13.06
N PRO A 85 -31.78 17.46 -13.61
CA PRO A 85 -30.96 17.53 -14.82
C PRO A 85 -29.48 17.13 -14.57
N LYS A 86 -28.94 17.40 -13.37
CA LYS A 86 -27.57 16.97 -12.99
C LYS A 86 -27.45 15.45 -12.83
N LYS A 87 -28.51 14.74 -12.46
CA LYS A 87 -28.52 13.28 -12.37
C LYS A 87 -28.41 12.61 -13.75
N LEU A 88 -28.98 13.21 -14.81
CA LEU A 88 -28.89 12.69 -16.16
C LEU A 88 -27.47 12.81 -16.73
N LEU A 89 -26.81 13.95 -16.50
CA LEU A 89 -25.40 14.17 -16.85
C LEU A 89 -24.46 13.27 -16.05
N ASN A 90 -24.78 13.00 -14.77
CA ASN A 90 -23.99 12.11 -13.92
C ASN A 90 -24.22 10.62 -14.24
N TYR A 91 -25.28 10.24 -14.96
CA TYR A 91 -25.56 8.84 -15.29
C TYR A 91 -24.49 8.24 -16.22
N GLN A 92 -24.11 8.99 -17.26
CA GLN A 92 -23.02 8.57 -18.17
C GLN A 92 -21.68 8.44 -17.42
N TYR A 93 -21.40 9.39 -16.54
CA TYR A 93 -20.21 9.32 -15.67
C TYR A 93 -20.25 8.09 -14.74
N TYR A 94 -21.41 7.80 -14.15
CA TYR A 94 -21.63 6.63 -13.30
C TYR A 94 -21.44 5.32 -14.08
N LEU A 95 -21.98 5.19 -15.28
CA LEU A 95 -21.81 4.02 -16.14
C LEU A 95 -20.34 3.84 -16.53
N ASN A 96 -19.67 4.91 -16.92
CA ASN A 96 -18.25 4.88 -17.27
C ASN A 96 -17.39 4.48 -16.08
N SER A 97 -17.67 4.99 -14.88
CA SER A 97 -16.95 4.63 -13.67
C SER A 97 -17.15 3.16 -13.28
N LYS A 98 -18.38 2.64 -13.42
CA LYS A 98 -18.70 1.23 -13.19
C LYS A 98 -18.01 0.30 -14.19
N THR A 99 -18.02 0.68 -15.47
CA THR A 99 -17.32 -0.06 -16.54
C THR A 99 -15.81 -0.10 -16.28
N LYS A 100 -15.23 1.05 -15.92
CA LYS A 100 -13.82 1.16 -15.54
C LYS A 100 -13.50 0.25 -14.35
N ALA A 101 -14.27 0.34 -13.27
CA ALA A 101 -14.06 -0.49 -12.07
C ALA A 101 -14.14 -1.99 -12.39
N THR A 102 -15.10 -2.40 -13.23
CA THR A 102 -15.25 -3.79 -13.66
C THR A 102 -14.03 -4.26 -14.49
N ALA A 103 -13.52 -3.41 -15.38
CA ALA A 103 -12.34 -3.72 -16.19
C ALA A 103 -11.08 -3.90 -15.29
N PHE A 104 -10.91 -3.01 -14.31
CA PHE A 104 -9.82 -3.13 -13.32
C PHE A 104 -9.96 -4.41 -12.48
N ALA A 105 -11.14 -4.72 -11.97
CA ALA A 105 -11.38 -5.94 -11.20
C ALA A 105 -11.05 -7.22 -12.02
N LYS A 106 -11.46 -7.28 -13.28
CA LYS A 106 -11.08 -8.38 -14.18
C LYS A 106 -9.57 -8.48 -14.38
N PHE A 107 -8.90 -7.34 -14.51
CA PHE A 107 -7.45 -7.29 -14.67
C PHE A 107 -6.74 -7.78 -13.39
N TRP A 108 -7.13 -7.29 -12.23
CA TRP A 108 -6.54 -7.71 -10.95
C TRP A 108 -6.75 -9.20 -10.69
N ASN A 109 -7.97 -9.72 -10.88
CA ASN A 109 -8.25 -11.16 -10.73
C ASN A 109 -7.39 -12.05 -11.64
N LYS A 110 -6.98 -11.54 -12.80
CA LYS A 110 -6.12 -12.26 -13.73
C LYS A 110 -4.62 -12.18 -13.38
N HIS A 111 -4.17 -11.07 -12.81
CA HIS A 111 -2.75 -10.75 -12.71
C HIS A 111 -2.21 -10.67 -11.30
N TYR A 112 -3.08 -10.50 -10.29
CA TYR A 112 -2.70 -10.43 -8.89
C TYR A 112 -2.89 -11.77 -8.20
N LYS A 113 -1.96 -12.13 -7.32
CA LYS A 113 -2.13 -13.18 -6.34
C LYS A 113 -2.34 -12.50 -4.99
N LEU A 114 -3.56 -12.56 -4.46
CA LEU A 114 -3.90 -12.01 -3.15
C LEU A 114 -3.70 -13.05 -2.05
N SER A 115 -3.47 -12.59 -0.82
CA SER A 115 -3.53 -13.43 0.37
C SER A 115 -4.91 -14.06 0.51
N LYS A 116 -4.98 -15.22 1.20
CA LYS A 116 -6.26 -15.93 1.39
C LYS A 116 -7.27 -15.16 2.22
N HIS A 117 -6.77 -14.35 3.16
CA HIS A 117 -7.60 -13.56 4.06
C HIS A 117 -7.62 -12.11 3.58
N HIS A 118 -8.82 -11.50 3.59
CA HIS A 118 -9.02 -10.08 3.38
C HIS A 118 -9.12 -9.39 4.74
N TYR A 119 -8.31 -8.35 4.95
CA TYR A 119 -8.29 -7.56 6.18
C TYR A 119 -9.02 -6.23 5.97
N SER A 120 -10.09 -6.01 6.71
CA SER A 120 -10.91 -4.80 6.61
C SER A 120 -10.54 -3.79 7.71
N GLY A 121 -9.54 -2.96 7.43
CA GLY A 121 -9.04 -1.94 8.36
C GLY A 121 -8.04 -2.45 9.38
N ASP A 122 -7.53 -1.52 10.19
CA ASP A 122 -6.44 -1.75 11.12
C ASP A 122 -6.76 -2.77 12.22
N ASN A 123 -7.99 -2.72 12.78
CA ASN A 123 -8.35 -3.59 13.90
C ASN A 123 -8.22 -5.08 13.57
N GLU A 124 -8.71 -5.48 12.40
CA GLU A 124 -8.60 -6.86 11.95
C GLU A 124 -7.16 -7.22 11.54
N PHE A 125 -6.45 -6.25 10.96
CA PHE A 125 -5.10 -6.47 10.48
C PHE A 125 -4.07 -6.63 11.60
N PHE A 126 -4.18 -5.89 12.70
CA PHE A 126 -3.21 -5.92 13.80
C PHE A 126 -3.19 -7.26 14.54
N ASP A 127 -4.32 -7.95 14.60
CA ASP A 127 -4.42 -9.27 15.21
C ASP A 127 -3.91 -10.41 14.28
N ALA A 128 -3.63 -10.09 13.02
CA ALA A 128 -3.20 -11.06 12.05
C ALA A 128 -1.75 -11.52 12.26
N THR A 129 -1.52 -12.82 12.12
CA THR A 129 -0.17 -13.39 12.04
C THR A 129 0.25 -13.49 10.58
N LEU A 130 1.21 -12.66 10.18
CA LEU A 130 1.73 -12.62 8.82
C LEU A 130 3.00 -13.46 8.69
N ASN A 131 2.90 -14.60 8.01
CA ASN A 131 4.01 -15.54 7.85
C ASN A 131 4.79 -15.30 6.54
N TYR A 132 5.32 -14.07 6.37
CA TYR A 132 6.23 -13.73 5.27
C TYR A 132 7.67 -13.70 5.74
N THR A 133 8.60 -14.14 4.89
CA THR A 133 10.03 -13.96 5.12
C THR A 133 10.38 -12.48 5.01
N VAL A 134 9.76 -11.80 4.05
CA VAL A 134 9.89 -10.35 3.81
C VAL A 134 8.51 -9.76 3.57
N ALA A 135 8.20 -8.69 4.27
CA ALA A 135 7.01 -7.88 4.00
C ALA A 135 7.42 -6.52 3.43
N ILE A 136 6.72 -6.09 2.39
CA ILE A 136 7.08 -4.92 1.58
C ILE A 136 5.93 -3.95 1.54
N SER A 137 6.12 -2.75 2.09
CA SER A 137 5.24 -1.62 1.81
C SER A 137 5.67 -0.95 0.53
N GLY A 138 4.86 -0.99 -0.48
CA GLY A 138 5.37 -0.46 -1.72
C GLY A 138 4.34 -0.04 -2.72
N SER A 139 4.79 0.76 -3.37
CA SER A 139 5.14 1.86 -4.22
C SER A 139 3.93 2.76 -4.53
N ASP A 140 3.24 3.25 -3.50
CA ASP A 140 2.18 4.26 -3.61
C ASP A 140 2.25 5.24 -2.42
N GLN A 141 1.33 6.17 -2.32
CA GLN A 141 1.25 7.15 -1.22
C GLN A 141 0.78 6.50 0.10
N LEU A 142 1.38 5.39 0.47
CA LEU A 142 0.98 4.61 1.65
C LEU A 142 1.30 5.32 2.96
N PHE A 143 2.32 6.18 2.96
CA PHE A 143 2.76 6.93 4.14
C PHE A 143 2.02 8.26 4.30
N ASN A 144 1.07 8.55 3.40
CA ASN A 144 0.16 9.68 3.52
C ASN A 144 -1.05 9.31 4.39
N LEU A 145 -0.96 9.57 5.69
CA LEU A 145 -2.03 9.22 6.63
C LEU A 145 -3.37 9.90 6.32
N SER A 146 -3.36 11.08 5.70
CA SER A 146 -4.59 11.75 5.28
C SER A 146 -5.27 11.02 4.13
N LEU A 147 -4.50 10.54 3.16
CA LEU A 147 -5.01 9.77 2.02
C LEU A 147 -5.49 8.38 2.44
N THR A 148 -4.79 7.76 3.39
CA THR A 148 -5.06 6.38 3.84
C THR A 148 -6.05 6.31 5.00
N ASN A 149 -6.79 7.37 5.29
CA ASN A 149 -7.73 7.45 6.42
C ASN A 149 -7.09 7.03 7.75
N GLN A 150 -5.89 7.54 8.04
CA GLN A 150 -5.09 7.23 9.23
C GLN A 150 -4.76 5.73 9.41
N SER A 151 -4.79 4.96 8.31
CA SER A 151 -4.54 3.51 8.34
C SER A 151 -3.07 3.20 8.59
N GLU A 152 -2.78 2.60 9.75
CA GLU A 152 -1.43 2.17 10.12
C GLU A 152 -1.05 0.80 9.52
N GLY A 153 -2.03 0.02 9.06
CA GLY A 153 -1.80 -1.29 8.44
C GLY A 153 -0.80 -1.25 7.29
N TYR A 154 -0.77 -0.16 6.52
CA TYR A 154 0.21 0.01 5.44
C TYR A 154 1.67 0.07 5.91
N PHE A 155 1.90 0.32 7.20
CA PHE A 155 3.23 0.30 7.82
C PHE A 155 3.61 -1.09 8.35
N LEU A 156 2.76 -2.11 8.19
CA LEU A 156 3.03 -3.48 8.59
C LEU A 156 3.42 -3.62 10.08
N PRO A 157 2.64 -3.08 11.03
CA PRO A 157 3.04 -3.02 12.44
C PRO A 157 3.14 -4.40 13.10
N ASN A 158 2.43 -5.40 12.59
CA ASN A 158 2.38 -6.77 13.09
C ASN A 158 3.41 -7.72 12.44
N VAL A 159 4.26 -7.20 11.54
CA VAL A 159 5.32 -8.00 10.93
C VAL A 159 6.53 -8.06 11.87
N LYS A 160 6.93 -9.28 12.23
CA LYS A 160 8.09 -9.58 13.09
C LYS A 160 9.36 -9.90 12.31
N ASN A 161 9.20 -10.34 11.07
CA ASN A 161 10.28 -10.66 10.15
C ASN A 161 10.78 -9.43 9.41
N TYR A 162 11.56 -9.63 8.35
CA TYR A 162 12.17 -8.54 7.62
C TYR A 162 11.13 -7.65 6.94
N LYS A 163 11.19 -6.36 7.22
CA LYS A 163 10.25 -5.36 6.76
C LYS A 163 10.95 -4.25 5.98
N ILE A 164 10.50 -4.01 4.75
CA ILE A 164 11.07 -2.98 3.89
C ILE A 164 9.99 -2.10 3.26
N SER A 165 10.34 -0.89 2.89
CA SER A 165 9.54 -0.10 1.96
C SER A 165 10.23 -0.02 0.59
N TYR A 166 9.42 0.09 -0.46
CA TYR A 166 9.90 0.24 -1.82
C TYR A 166 9.23 1.43 -2.51
N SER A 167 9.97 2.51 -2.69
CA SER A 167 9.49 3.73 -3.37
C SER A 167 8.14 4.23 -2.84
N THR A 168 7.94 4.09 -1.52
CA THR A 168 6.72 4.51 -0.85
C THR A 168 6.71 6.02 -0.70
N SER A 169 5.55 6.63 -0.93
CA SER A 169 5.41 8.08 -0.99
C SER A 169 4.60 8.62 0.19
N PHE A 170 4.94 9.82 0.63
CA PHE A 170 4.15 10.65 1.53
C PHE A 170 3.16 11.54 0.77
N GLY A 171 3.37 11.73 -0.54
CA GLY A 171 2.56 12.64 -1.36
C GLY A 171 2.72 14.12 -1.01
N MET A 172 3.81 14.47 -0.31
CA MET A 172 4.12 15.82 0.14
C MET A 172 5.64 16.04 0.15
N SER A 173 6.09 17.30 0.14
CA SER A 173 7.50 17.66 0.12
C SER A 173 8.14 17.74 1.51
N GLY A 174 7.39 17.54 2.58
CA GLY A 174 7.89 17.61 3.96
C GLY A 174 6.91 16.97 4.93
N LEU A 175 7.39 16.62 6.11
CA LEU A 175 6.58 16.15 7.22
C LEU A 175 6.33 17.32 8.16
N SER A 176 5.07 17.57 8.51
CA SER A 176 4.69 18.60 9.47
C SER A 176 3.37 18.24 10.16
N GLY A 177 3.22 18.67 11.39
CA GLY A 177 1.98 18.59 12.15
C GLY A 177 1.87 17.39 13.10
N ASP A 178 0.68 17.19 13.63
CA ASP A 178 0.37 16.29 14.77
C ASP A 178 0.69 14.81 14.51
N ASN A 179 0.89 14.43 13.25
CA ASN A 179 1.17 13.05 12.87
C ASN A 179 2.67 12.73 12.76
N GLU A 180 3.57 13.71 12.92
CA GLU A 180 5.01 13.49 12.67
C GLU A 180 5.60 12.45 13.64
N GLU A 181 5.36 12.57 14.94
CA GLU A 181 5.85 11.60 15.93
C GLU A 181 5.33 10.18 15.68
N LYS A 182 4.05 10.08 15.33
CA LYS A 182 3.43 8.81 14.96
C LYS A 182 4.13 8.19 13.74
N LEU A 183 4.35 8.97 12.70
CA LEU A 183 5.03 8.53 11.49
C LEU A 183 6.46 8.07 11.78
N ILE A 184 7.23 8.84 12.56
CA ILE A 184 8.60 8.49 12.95
C ILE A 184 8.64 7.14 13.69
N ARG A 185 7.73 6.94 14.65
CA ARG A 185 7.61 5.66 15.36
C ARG A 185 7.37 4.50 14.41
N LEU A 186 6.45 4.66 13.44
CA LEU A 186 6.12 3.63 12.46
C LEU A 186 7.29 3.36 11.51
N LEU A 187 7.98 4.41 11.04
CA LEU A 187 9.12 4.28 10.13
C LEU A 187 10.33 3.60 10.76
N ARG A 188 10.59 3.84 12.05
CA ARG A 188 11.71 3.20 12.77
C ARG A 188 11.59 1.68 12.87
N SER A 189 10.41 1.13 12.62
CA SER A 189 10.17 -0.31 12.63
C SER A 189 10.58 -1.02 11.32
N TYR A 190 11.06 -0.28 10.32
CA TYR A 190 11.54 -0.85 9.07
C TYR A 190 13.03 -1.20 9.11
N ASP A 191 13.39 -2.34 8.56
CA ASP A 191 14.78 -2.73 8.36
C ASP A 191 15.45 -1.94 7.24
N ARG A 192 14.66 -1.55 6.22
CA ARG A 192 15.10 -0.69 5.10
C ARG A 192 13.97 0.18 4.63
N LEU A 193 14.26 1.46 4.44
CA LEU A 193 13.35 2.45 3.90
C LEU A 193 13.81 2.91 2.53
N SER A 194 12.86 2.90 1.58
CA SER A 194 12.99 3.53 0.27
C SER A 194 11.80 4.44 0.06
N ILE A 195 12.04 5.74 0.09
CA ILE A 195 11.05 6.81 -0.01
C ILE A 195 11.17 7.43 -1.38
N ARG A 196 10.05 7.84 -1.97
CA ARG A 196 10.01 8.39 -3.33
C ARG A 196 10.50 9.83 -3.38
N GLU A 197 10.17 10.64 -2.36
CA GLU A 197 10.54 12.04 -2.27
C GLU A 197 11.92 12.20 -1.66
N ASP A 198 12.89 12.68 -2.42
CA ASP A 198 14.27 12.91 -1.95
C ASP A 198 14.30 13.92 -0.80
N THR A 199 13.49 14.98 -0.86
CA THR A 199 13.39 16.00 0.19
C THR A 199 12.93 15.41 1.54
N VAL A 200 11.96 14.47 1.51
CA VAL A 200 11.49 13.78 2.72
C VAL A 200 12.55 12.81 3.24
N ALA A 201 13.21 12.09 2.34
CA ALA A 201 14.30 11.17 2.71
C ALA A 201 15.45 11.90 3.38
N GLU A 202 15.88 13.06 2.83
CA GLU A 202 16.91 13.92 3.42
C GLU A 202 16.48 14.47 4.78
N TYR A 203 15.25 14.93 4.91
CA TYR A 203 14.70 15.40 6.17
C TYR A 203 14.71 14.30 7.26
N LEU A 204 14.25 13.10 6.94
CA LEU A 204 14.25 11.97 7.88
C LEU A 204 15.67 11.59 8.31
N LYS A 205 16.60 11.56 7.37
CA LYS A 205 18.01 11.26 7.64
C LYS A 205 18.66 12.32 8.53
N SER A 206 18.45 13.60 8.21
CA SER A 206 19.13 14.72 8.93
C SER A 206 18.55 14.93 10.33
N LYS A 207 17.23 14.82 10.50
CA LYS A 207 16.57 15.13 11.77
C LYS A 207 16.44 13.92 12.70
N TYR A 208 16.25 12.72 12.13
CA TYR A 208 15.90 11.52 12.91
C TYR A 208 16.86 10.34 12.76
N GLY A 209 17.83 10.45 11.85
CA GLY A 209 18.78 9.38 11.57
C GLY A 209 18.14 8.12 10.94
N ILE A 210 17.03 8.30 10.19
CA ILE A 210 16.26 7.22 9.57
C ILE A 210 16.60 7.12 8.10
#